data_0b425be2f50bb4e82e5938a99d6a2062
#
_entry.id   0b425be2f50bb4e82e5938a99d6a2062
#
_cell.length_a   1.000
_cell.length_b   1.000
_cell.length_c   1.000
_cell.angle_alpha   90.00
_cell.angle_beta   90.00
_cell.angle_gamma   90.00
#
_symmetry.space_group_name_H-M   'P 1'
#
loop_
_entity.id
_entity.type
_entity.pdbx_description
1 polymer ?
#
loop_
_entity_poly.entity_id
_entity_poly.type
_entity_poly.pdbx_seq_one_letter_code
_entity_poly.pdbx_strand_id
1 'polypeptide(L)'
;MAKTFDVVVIGGGPGGYIAAIRAAQLGMKTACIDDAATADGKPALGGTCTNVGCIPSKALLQSSENYEHAGHQFGEHGIQVKGLSVDIAQMLARKDKVIKQNNDGIVYLFKKNKVEFFQGRGSFVKTGADGTEVKIAGKTAESLLAKQVIIATGSNPRALPGADFDETLILSNTGALAIPDVPKRLGVVGAGVI
;
A
#
# COMPACT_ATOMS: atom_id res chain seq x y z
N MET A 1 17.69 -22.62 14.84
CA MET A 1 17.17 -21.77 15.95
C MET A 1 16.40 -20.61 15.33
N ALA A 2 15.26 -20.21 15.90
CA ALA A 2 14.51 -19.04 15.46
C ALA A 2 15.33 -17.76 15.67
N LYS A 3 15.27 -16.83 14.72
CA LYS A 3 15.91 -15.52 14.89
C LYS A 3 15.16 -14.74 15.98
N THR A 4 15.90 -14.06 16.85
CA THR A 4 15.33 -13.29 17.97
C THR A 4 15.36 -11.80 17.67
N PHE A 5 14.25 -11.10 17.98
CA PHE A 5 14.06 -9.67 17.82
C PHE A 5 13.49 -9.04 19.10
N ASP A 6 13.81 -7.77 19.32
CA ASP A 6 13.17 -6.99 20.38
C ASP A 6 11.72 -6.65 19.97
N VAL A 7 11.51 -6.28 18.71
CA VAL A 7 10.19 -5.97 18.15
C VAL A 7 9.99 -6.68 16.81
N VAL A 8 8.86 -7.36 16.66
CA VAL A 8 8.37 -7.88 15.38
C VAL A 8 7.08 -7.13 15.06
N VAL A 9 7.02 -6.51 13.88
CA VAL A 9 5.83 -5.82 13.37
C VAL A 9 5.19 -6.69 12.29
N ILE A 10 3.90 -6.99 12.44
CA ILE A 10 3.11 -7.73 11.46
C ILE A 10 2.26 -6.73 10.67
N GLY A 11 2.59 -6.56 9.40
CA GLY A 11 2.02 -5.60 8.47
C GLY A 11 2.99 -4.48 8.11
N GLY A 12 3.19 -4.24 6.81
CA GLY A 12 4.09 -3.23 6.24
C GLY A 12 3.38 -1.97 5.74
N GLY A 13 2.13 -1.74 6.16
CA GLY A 13 1.37 -0.52 5.90
C GLY A 13 1.85 0.67 6.73
N PRO A 14 1.19 1.87 6.65
CA PRO A 14 1.62 3.08 7.35
C PRO A 14 1.80 2.89 8.86
N GLY A 15 0.91 2.18 9.52
CA GLY A 15 1.06 1.86 10.94
C GLY A 15 2.28 0.97 11.23
N GLY A 16 2.57 0.02 10.33
CA GLY A 16 3.64 -0.96 10.53
C GLY A 16 5.02 -0.43 10.16
N TYR A 17 5.21 0.09 8.93
CA TYR A 17 6.55 0.53 8.54
C TYR A 17 7.06 1.70 9.36
N ILE A 18 6.17 2.63 9.78
CA ILE A 18 6.54 3.74 10.67
C ILE A 18 6.97 3.19 12.04
N ALA A 19 6.18 2.26 12.63
CA ALA A 19 6.51 1.65 13.90
C ALA A 19 7.83 0.88 13.85
N ALA A 20 8.07 0.10 12.79
CA ALA A 20 9.31 -0.66 12.61
C ALA A 20 10.54 0.25 12.50
N ILE A 21 10.45 1.31 11.68
CA ILE A 21 11.52 2.29 11.54
C ILE A 21 11.79 2.98 12.88
N ARG A 22 10.74 3.39 13.60
CA ARG A 22 10.90 4.07 14.88
C ARG A 22 11.51 3.18 15.96
N ALA A 23 11.06 1.92 16.06
CA ALA A 23 11.64 0.94 16.97
C ALA A 23 13.14 0.75 16.70
N ALA A 24 13.51 0.60 15.42
CA ALA A 24 14.92 0.47 15.04
C ALA A 24 15.76 1.74 15.35
N GLN A 25 15.20 2.93 15.15
CA GLN A 25 15.86 4.20 15.54
C GLN A 25 16.07 4.33 17.04
N LEU A 26 15.24 3.68 17.85
CA LEU A 26 15.39 3.61 19.31
C LEU A 26 16.38 2.51 19.74
N GLY A 27 17.11 1.89 18.82
CA GLY A 27 18.12 0.88 19.08
C GLY A 27 17.60 -0.55 19.24
N MET A 28 16.31 -0.79 19.02
CA MET A 28 15.73 -2.13 19.11
C MET A 28 16.01 -2.95 17.84
N LYS A 29 16.40 -4.21 18.00
CA LYS A 29 16.50 -5.16 16.88
C LYS A 29 15.10 -5.47 16.37
N THR A 30 14.78 -4.97 15.17
CA THR A 30 13.41 -4.93 14.66
C THR A 30 13.26 -5.72 13.37
N ALA A 31 12.17 -6.50 13.28
CA ALA A 31 11.71 -7.13 12.06
C ALA A 31 10.34 -6.60 11.65
N CYS A 32 10.05 -6.61 10.35
CA CYS A 32 8.72 -6.36 9.78
C CYS A 32 8.34 -7.51 8.85
N ILE A 33 7.11 -7.99 8.97
CA ILE A 33 6.55 -9.08 8.16
C ILE A 33 5.38 -8.52 7.36
N ASP A 34 5.36 -8.73 6.04
CA ASP A 34 4.24 -8.33 5.19
C ASP A 34 4.14 -9.27 3.98
N ASP A 35 2.93 -9.63 3.57
CA ASP A 35 2.68 -10.55 2.46
C ASP A 35 2.39 -9.85 1.13
N ALA A 36 2.25 -8.51 1.14
CA ALA A 36 1.97 -7.76 -0.07
C ALA A 36 3.11 -7.86 -1.09
N ALA A 37 2.73 -8.13 -2.33
CA ALA A 37 3.65 -8.26 -3.43
C ALA A 37 3.13 -7.58 -4.68
N THR A 38 4.05 -7.06 -5.48
CA THR A 38 3.79 -6.59 -6.85
C THR A 38 3.52 -7.78 -7.78
N ALA A 39 3.01 -7.53 -8.98
CA ALA A 39 2.74 -8.58 -9.97
C ALA A 39 3.98 -9.43 -10.33
N ASP A 40 5.19 -8.86 -10.25
CA ASP A 40 6.47 -9.55 -10.44
C ASP A 40 7.02 -10.20 -9.15
N GLY A 41 6.21 -10.25 -8.09
CA GLY A 41 6.52 -10.93 -6.83
C GLY A 41 7.49 -10.22 -5.90
N LYS A 42 7.81 -8.94 -6.16
CA LYS A 42 8.62 -8.11 -5.26
C LYS A 42 7.77 -7.59 -4.10
N PRO A 43 8.39 -7.24 -2.95
CA PRO A 43 7.66 -6.63 -1.83
C PRO A 43 6.95 -5.33 -2.25
N ALA A 44 5.66 -5.20 -1.90
CA ALA A 44 4.84 -4.01 -2.11
C ALA A 44 4.53 -3.32 -0.77
N LEU A 45 5.59 -2.91 -0.06
CA LEU A 45 5.46 -2.23 1.23
C LEU A 45 4.66 -0.93 1.12
N GLY A 46 3.99 -0.55 2.21
CA GLY A 46 3.18 0.67 2.29
C GLY A 46 1.68 0.42 2.45
N GLY A 47 1.26 -0.85 2.38
CA GLY A 47 -0.12 -1.27 2.64
C GLY A 47 -1.14 -0.64 1.68
N THR A 48 -2.40 -0.61 2.09
CA THR A 48 -3.52 -0.06 1.32
C THR A 48 -3.27 1.37 0.88
N CYS A 49 -2.82 2.25 1.77
CA CYS A 49 -2.62 3.66 1.46
C CYS A 49 -1.65 3.88 0.28
N THR A 50 -0.51 3.20 0.28
CA THR A 50 0.50 3.37 -0.77
C THR A 50 0.12 2.68 -2.07
N ASN A 51 -0.47 1.49 -2.01
CA ASN A 51 -0.66 0.64 -3.17
C ASN A 51 -2.03 0.80 -3.84
N VAL A 52 -3.09 0.90 -3.05
CA VAL A 52 -4.48 0.87 -3.56
C VAL A 52 -5.40 1.86 -2.83
N GLY A 53 -4.86 2.98 -2.35
CA GLY A 53 -5.63 3.98 -1.59
C GLY A 53 -5.12 5.40 -1.80
N CYS A 54 -4.54 5.98 -0.74
CA CYS A 54 -4.19 7.42 -0.67
C CYS A 54 -3.26 7.88 -1.80
N ILE A 55 -2.18 7.17 -2.04
CA ILE A 55 -1.16 7.58 -3.01
C ILE A 55 -1.68 7.50 -4.44
N PRO A 56 -2.22 6.36 -4.92
CA PRO A 56 -2.75 6.29 -6.27
C PRO A 56 -3.94 7.23 -6.50
N SER A 57 -4.87 7.36 -5.55
CA SER A 57 -6.01 8.26 -5.71
C SER A 57 -5.58 9.72 -5.84
N LYS A 58 -4.64 10.19 -5.01
CA LYS A 58 -4.10 11.56 -5.11
C LYS A 58 -3.30 11.78 -6.40
N ALA A 59 -2.58 10.77 -6.87
CA ALA A 59 -1.89 10.85 -8.15
C ALA A 59 -2.85 11.01 -9.34
N LEU A 60 -3.98 10.31 -9.32
CA LEU A 60 -5.04 10.44 -10.34
C LEU A 60 -5.78 11.78 -10.22
N LEU A 61 -6.18 12.17 -9.00
CA LEU A 61 -6.83 13.45 -8.74
C LEU A 61 -5.98 14.63 -9.21
N GLN A 62 -4.69 14.65 -8.92
CA GLN A 62 -3.79 15.70 -9.41
C GLN A 62 -3.78 15.80 -10.94
N SER A 63 -3.84 14.64 -11.63
CA SER A 63 -3.88 14.65 -13.10
C SER A 63 -5.22 15.17 -13.63
N SER A 64 -6.35 14.82 -13.00
CA SER A 64 -7.68 15.32 -13.39
C SER A 64 -7.85 16.81 -13.07
N GLU A 65 -7.31 17.30 -11.94
CA GLU A 65 -7.28 18.73 -11.61
C GLU A 65 -6.48 19.53 -12.65
N ASN A 66 -5.32 19.05 -13.06
CA ASN A 66 -4.52 19.71 -14.09
C ASN A 66 -5.28 19.80 -15.42
N TYR A 67 -6.03 18.76 -15.80
CA TYR A 67 -6.87 18.76 -16.99
C TYR A 67 -8.01 19.78 -16.87
N GLU A 68 -8.69 19.80 -15.74
CA GLU A 68 -9.77 20.74 -15.45
C GLU A 68 -9.28 22.20 -15.48
N HIS A 69 -8.18 22.49 -14.77
CA HIS A 69 -7.57 23.81 -14.74
C HIS A 69 -7.16 24.27 -16.15
N ALA A 70 -6.56 23.39 -16.95
CA ALA A 70 -6.18 23.71 -18.33
C ALA A 70 -7.39 24.02 -19.22
N GLY A 71 -8.53 23.36 -18.98
CA GLY A 71 -9.75 23.57 -19.75
C GLY A 71 -10.54 24.82 -19.36
N HIS A 72 -10.56 25.19 -18.08
CA HIS A 72 -11.49 26.17 -17.55
C HIS A 72 -10.84 27.38 -16.88
N GLN A 73 -9.65 27.25 -16.30
CA GLN A 73 -9.06 28.31 -15.45
C GLN A 73 -7.87 29.02 -16.10
N PHE A 74 -7.12 28.36 -16.97
CA PHE A 74 -5.92 28.95 -17.60
C PHE A 74 -6.20 30.20 -18.39
N GLY A 75 -7.44 30.37 -18.93
CA GLY A 75 -7.86 31.56 -19.63
C GLY A 75 -7.79 32.83 -18.78
N GLU A 76 -8.09 32.74 -17.47
CA GLU A 76 -8.00 33.88 -16.55
C GLU A 76 -6.56 34.36 -16.35
N HIS A 77 -5.58 33.46 -16.53
CA HIS A 77 -4.14 33.77 -16.50
C HIS A 77 -3.58 34.23 -17.84
N GLY A 78 -4.43 34.40 -18.88
CA GLY A 78 -4.01 34.72 -20.23
C GLY A 78 -3.39 33.55 -21.00
N ILE A 79 -3.50 32.32 -20.48
CA ILE A 79 -2.95 31.11 -21.09
C ILE A 79 -4.05 30.45 -21.94
N GLN A 80 -3.83 30.37 -23.25
CA GLN A 80 -4.74 29.72 -24.18
C GLN A 80 -4.31 28.26 -24.41
N VAL A 81 -5.19 27.29 -24.11
CA VAL A 81 -4.96 25.88 -24.39
C VAL A 81 -5.80 25.47 -25.60
N LYS A 82 -5.15 24.89 -26.61
CA LYS A 82 -5.82 24.35 -27.81
C LYS A 82 -5.63 22.83 -27.85
N GLY A 83 -6.69 22.12 -28.24
CA GLY A 83 -6.61 20.66 -28.43
C GLY A 83 -6.36 19.87 -27.13
N LEU A 84 -6.97 20.32 -26.03
CA LEU A 84 -6.86 19.62 -24.74
C LEU A 84 -7.47 18.22 -24.82
N SER A 85 -6.68 17.20 -24.48
CA SER A 85 -7.11 15.81 -24.42
C SER A 85 -6.46 15.12 -23.23
N VAL A 86 -7.02 13.99 -22.78
CA VAL A 86 -6.46 13.16 -21.73
C VAL A 86 -6.09 11.79 -22.30
N ASP A 87 -4.92 11.30 -21.93
CA ASP A 87 -4.47 9.94 -22.17
C ASP A 87 -4.56 9.17 -20.84
N ILE A 88 -5.59 8.33 -20.71
CA ILE A 88 -5.83 7.54 -19.48
C ILE A 88 -4.71 6.52 -19.24
N ALA A 89 -4.20 5.88 -20.28
CA ALA A 89 -3.11 4.93 -20.16
C ALA A 89 -1.85 5.58 -19.57
N GLN A 90 -1.48 6.77 -20.08
CA GLN A 90 -0.36 7.55 -19.54
C GLN A 90 -0.62 8.02 -18.10
N MET A 91 -1.86 8.41 -17.78
CA MET A 91 -2.26 8.81 -16.44
C MET A 91 -2.13 7.65 -15.44
N LEU A 92 -2.56 6.45 -15.83
CA LEU A 92 -2.39 5.22 -15.04
C LEU A 92 -0.91 4.85 -14.88
N ALA A 93 -0.13 4.91 -15.95
CA ALA A 93 1.31 4.64 -15.90
C ALA A 93 2.05 5.62 -14.95
N ARG A 94 1.68 6.90 -14.94
CA ARG A 94 2.19 7.88 -13.97
C ARG A 94 1.83 7.50 -12.54
N LYS A 95 0.58 7.11 -12.28
CA LYS A 95 0.12 6.63 -10.97
C LYS A 95 0.97 5.45 -10.49
N ASP A 96 1.19 4.45 -11.34
CA ASP A 96 1.98 3.26 -11.01
C ASP A 96 3.45 3.60 -10.73
N LYS A 97 4.02 4.55 -11.46
CA LYS A 97 5.36 5.08 -11.18
C LYS A 97 5.44 5.72 -9.80
N VAL A 98 4.43 6.49 -9.39
CA VAL A 98 4.37 7.13 -8.07
C VAL A 98 4.27 6.06 -6.97
N ILE A 99 3.43 5.04 -7.14
CA ILE A 99 3.33 3.91 -6.20
C ILE A 99 4.71 3.26 -6.04
N LYS A 100 5.34 2.90 -7.17
CA LYS A 100 6.66 2.24 -7.17
C LYS A 100 7.72 3.08 -6.44
N GLN A 101 7.77 4.39 -6.66
CA GLN A 101 8.70 5.28 -5.97
C GLN A 101 8.51 5.26 -4.46
N ASN A 102 7.26 5.20 -3.98
CA ASN A 102 6.96 5.09 -2.55
C ASN A 102 7.37 3.72 -1.98
N ASN A 103 7.06 2.62 -2.68
CA ASN A 103 7.50 1.28 -2.26
C ASN A 103 9.04 1.23 -2.13
N ASP A 104 9.76 1.67 -3.17
CA ASP A 104 11.22 1.70 -3.19
C ASP A 104 11.77 2.56 -2.03
N GLY A 105 11.10 3.68 -1.74
CA GLY A 105 11.44 4.56 -0.61
C GLY A 105 11.30 3.86 0.75
N ILE A 106 10.25 3.09 0.97
CA ILE A 106 10.06 2.33 2.22
C ILE A 106 11.12 1.25 2.36
N VAL A 107 11.41 0.51 1.28
CA VAL A 107 12.49 -0.51 1.25
C VAL A 107 13.84 0.12 1.59
N TYR A 108 14.14 1.28 1.00
CA TYR A 108 15.35 2.04 1.32
C TYR A 108 15.42 2.43 2.81
N LEU A 109 14.30 2.92 3.37
CA LEU A 109 14.23 3.31 4.78
C LEU A 109 14.40 2.11 5.72
N PHE A 110 13.86 0.95 5.39
CA PHE A 110 14.10 -0.29 6.14
C PHE A 110 15.59 -0.63 6.15
N LYS A 111 16.22 -0.64 4.96
CA LYS A 111 17.66 -0.90 4.84
C LYS A 111 18.50 0.11 5.63
N LYS A 112 18.20 1.40 5.50
CA LYS A 112 18.89 2.49 6.20
C LYS A 112 18.80 2.35 7.72
N ASN A 113 17.65 1.96 8.25
CA ASN A 113 17.41 1.80 9.69
C ASN A 113 17.67 0.36 10.19
N LYS A 114 18.18 -0.54 9.33
CA LYS A 114 18.47 -1.94 9.69
C LYS A 114 17.25 -2.71 10.19
N VAL A 115 16.06 -2.40 9.66
CA VAL A 115 14.85 -3.22 9.86
C VAL A 115 14.98 -4.45 8.97
N GLU A 116 14.92 -5.65 9.55
CA GLU A 116 14.93 -6.90 8.78
C GLU A 116 13.52 -7.18 8.26
N PHE A 117 13.37 -7.27 6.94
CA PHE A 117 12.08 -7.51 6.31
C PHE A 117 11.91 -8.97 5.90
N PHE A 118 10.73 -9.51 6.17
CA PHE A 118 10.32 -10.86 5.83
C PHE A 118 9.05 -10.83 4.98
N GLN A 119 9.15 -11.31 3.74
CA GLN A 119 7.99 -11.39 2.86
C GLN A 119 7.18 -12.65 3.15
N GLY A 120 5.96 -12.48 3.63
CA GLY A 120 5.04 -13.56 3.93
C GLY A 120 3.99 -13.16 4.97
N ARG A 121 3.10 -14.09 5.28
CA ARG A 121 2.03 -13.88 6.24
C ARG A 121 2.48 -14.28 7.64
N GLY A 122 2.51 -13.31 8.56
CA GLY A 122 2.81 -13.52 9.97
C GLY A 122 1.62 -14.09 10.73
N SER A 123 1.86 -15.07 11.59
CA SER A 123 0.86 -15.64 12.51
C SER A 123 1.48 -15.99 13.85
N PHE A 124 0.69 -15.84 14.92
CA PHE A 124 1.11 -16.24 16.26
C PHE A 124 1.13 -17.77 16.39
N VAL A 125 2.15 -18.31 17.03
CA VAL A 125 2.25 -19.73 17.36
C VAL A 125 2.02 -19.93 18.85
N LYS A 126 2.85 -19.29 19.68
CA LYS A 126 2.76 -19.37 21.15
C LYS A 126 3.40 -18.13 21.78
N THR A 127 2.98 -17.83 23.00
CA THR A 127 3.60 -16.82 23.86
C THR A 127 4.05 -17.49 25.15
N GLY A 128 5.26 -17.20 25.61
CA GLY A 128 5.87 -17.74 26.82
C GLY A 128 6.81 -16.75 27.50
N ALA A 129 7.57 -17.21 28.49
CA ALA A 129 8.50 -16.41 29.25
C ALA A 129 9.60 -15.76 28.35
N ASP A 130 10.03 -16.48 27.31
CA ASP A 130 11.09 -16.03 26.40
C ASP A 130 10.58 -15.08 25.28
N GLY A 131 9.28 -14.85 25.20
CA GLY A 131 8.64 -14.01 24.20
C GLY A 131 7.55 -14.72 23.40
N THR A 132 7.19 -14.13 22.27
CA THR A 132 6.15 -14.61 21.35
C THR A 132 6.80 -15.19 20.08
N GLU A 133 6.48 -16.43 19.77
CA GLU A 133 6.86 -17.06 18.52
C GLU A 133 5.87 -16.65 17.42
N VAL A 134 6.41 -16.06 16.35
CA VAL A 134 5.68 -15.64 15.15
C VAL A 134 6.17 -16.49 13.97
N LYS A 135 5.26 -17.25 13.37
CA LYS A 135 5.51 -18.02 12.14
C LYS A 135 5.25 -17.17 10.92
N ILE A 136 6.11 -17.28 9.93
CA ILE A 136 5.96 -16.64 8.62
C ILE A 136 5.62 -17.71 7.59
N ALA A 137 4.47 -17.58 6.94
CA ALA A 137 4.10 -18.37 5.79
C ALA A 137 4.44 -17.55 4.51
N GLY A 138 5.42 -18.00 3.77
CA GLY A 138 5.93 -17.35 2.56
C GLY A 138 6.68 -18.35 1.69
N LYS A 139 7.53 -17.86 0.80
CA LYS A 139 8.38 -18.73 -0.06
C LYS A 139 9.26 -19.68 0.75
N THR A 140 9.70 -19.25 1.91
CA THR A 140 10.39 -20.07 2.92
C THR A 140 9.64 -19.92 4.24
N ALA A 141 9.19 -21.07 4.81
CA ALA A 141 8.58 -21.05 6.14
C ALA A 141 9.66 -20.78 7.18
N GLU A 142 9.47 -19.75 7.99
CA GLU A 142 10.42 -19.30 8.99
C GLU A 142 9.67 -18.95 10.29
N SER A 143 10.32 -19.11 11.44
CA SER A 143 9.80 -18.66 12.75
C SER A 143 10.74 -17.64 13.36
N LEU A 144 10.16 -16.58 13.93
CA LEU A 144 10.85 -15.54 14.69
C LEU A 144 10.42 -15.60 16.16
N LEU A 145 11.33 -15.27 17.06
CA LEU A 145 11.03 -15.05 18.48
C LEU A 145 11.09 -13.56 18.77
N ALA A 146 10.00 -12.98 19.26
CA ALA A 146 9.84 -11.56 19.52
C ALA A 146 9.62 -11.30 21.01
N LYS A 147 10.35 -10.34 21.60
CA LYS A 147 10.03 -9.84 22.95
C LYS A 147 8.71 -9.09 22.94
N GLN A 148 8.47 -8.27 21.90
CA GLN A 148 7.23 -7.53 21.70
C GLN A 148 6.75 -7.69 20.26
N VAL A 149 5.42 -7.72 20.06
CA VAL A 149 4.82 -7.79 18.72
C VAL A 149 3.86 -6.62 18.53
N ILE A 150 3.98 -5.94 17.40
CA ILE A 150 3.04 -4.89 16.97
C ILE A 150 2.18 -5.47 15.85
N ILE A 151 0.87 -5.46 16.04
CA ILE A 151 -0.12 -5.89 15.05
C ILE A 151 -0.57 -4.67 14.26
N ALA A 152 -0.18 -4.60 12.98
CA ALA A 152 -0.49 -3.51 12.06
C ALA A 152 -0.99 -4.06 10.72
N THR A 153 -1.86 -5.06 10.76
CA THR A 153 -2.28 -5.89 9.63
C THR A 153 -3.20 -5.18 8.64
N GLY A 154 -3.61 -3.94 8.93
CA GLY A 154 -4.42 -3.13 8.03
C GLY A 154 -5.87 -3.60 7.88
N SER A 155 -6.45 -3.30 6.72
CA SER A 155 -7.85 -3.60 6.40
C SER A 155 -8.01 -3.98 4.93
N ASN A 156 -9.05 -4.75 4.64
CA ASN A 156 -9.45 -5.09 3.29
C ASN A 156 -10.86 -4.55 3.01
N PRO A 157 -11.21 -4.23 1.76
CA PRO A 157 -12.56 -3.87 1.39
C PRO A 157 -13.52 -5.04 1.69
N ARG A 158 -14.72 -4.72 2.12
CA ARG A 158 -15.78 -5.70 2.38
C ARG A 158 -16.82 -5.60 1.28
N ALA A 159 -17.05 -6.71 0.59
CA ALA A 159 -18.13 -6.80 -0.40
C ALA A 159 -19.50 -6.65 0.27
N LEU A 160 -20.48 -6.13 -0.47
CA LEU A 160 -21.88 -6.15 -0.06
C LEU A 160 -22.47 -7.55 -0.28
N PRO A 161 -23.41 -7.99 0.58
CA PRO A 161 -24.11 -9.24 0.34
C PRO A 161 -24.78 -9.26 -1.04
N GLY A 162 -24.47 -10.24 -1.86
CA GLY A 162 -24.99 -10.38 -3.23
C GLY A 162 -24.33 -9.49 -4.28
N ALA A 163 -23.24 -8.79 -3.94
CA ALA A 163 -22.47 -7.95 -4.85
C ALA A 163 -20.96 -8.13 -4.59
N ASP A 164 -20.46 -9.32 -4.86
CA ASP A 164 -19.05 -9.64 -4.72
C ASP A 164 -18.20 -8.90 -5.76
N PHE A 165 -16.98 -8.54 -5.39
CA PHE A 165 -16.04 -7.89 -6.31
C PHE A 165 -15.62 -8.86 -7.42
N ASP A 166 -15.87 -8.49 -8.67
CA ASP A 166 -15.34 -9.17 -9.86
C ASP A 166 -14.19 -8.39 -10.50
N GLU A 167 -13.90 -7.20 -9.96
CA GLU A 167 -12.88 -6.24 -10.42
C GLU A 167 -13.05 -5.86 -11.91
N THR A 168 -14.26 -6.01 -12.45
CA THR A 168 -14.61 -5.69 -13.84
C THR A 168 -15.82 -4.75 -13.91
N LEU A 169 -16.95 -5.16 -13.32
CA LEU A 169 -18.19 -4.39 -13.22
C LEU A 169 -18.45 -3.93 -11.79
N ILE A 170 -18.15 -4.79 -10.82
CA ILE A 170 -18.25 -4.51 -9.39
C ILE A 170 -16.83 -4.42 -8.84
N LEU A 171 -16.37 -3.18 -8.67
CA LEU A 171 -14.99 -2.87 -8.33
C LEU A 171 -14.83 -2.63 -6.85
N SER A 172 -13.73 -3.11 -6.28
CA SER A 172 -13.18 -2.58 -5.05
C SER A 172 -12.38 -1.29 -5.35
N ASN A 173 -11.76 -0.71 -4.31
CA ASN A 173 -10.80 0.37 -4.49
C ASN A 173 -9.64 -0.03 -5.43
N THR A 174 -9.26 -1.30 -5.48
CA THR A 174 -8.19 -1.80 -6.34
C THR A 174 -8.56 -1.67 -7.81
N GLY A 175 -9.70 -2.21 -8.23
CA GLY A 175 -10.18 -2.11 -9.60
C GLY A 175 -10.54 -0.68 -9.99
N ALA A 176 -11.15 0.09 -9.06
CA ALA A 176 -11.51 1.48 -9.31
C ALA A 176 -10.30 2.37 -9.65
N LEU A 177 -9.12 2.09 -9.07
CA LEU A 177 -7.88 2.81 -9.36
C LEU A 177 -7.16 2.34 -10.65
N ALA A 178 -7.74 1.37 -11.36
CA ALA A 178 -7.17 0.75 -12.56
C ALA A 178 -8.14 0.77 -13.75
N ILE A 179 -9.25 1.52 -13.68
CA ILE A 179 -10.23 1.64 -14.78
C ILE A 179 -9.52 2.15 -16.04
N PRO A 180 -9.54 1.40 -17.16
CA PRO A 180 -8.74 1.73 -18.34
C PRO A 180 -9.32 2.90 -19.15
N ASP A 181 -10.62 3.16 -19.01
CA ASP A 181 -11.34 4.21 -19.73
C ASP A 181 -12.31 4.95 -18.80
N VAL A 182 -12.61 6.21 -19.09
CA VAL A 182 -13.61 6.97 -18.33
C VAL A 182 -15.01 6.42 -18.60
N PRO A 183 -15.68 5.82 -17.61
CA PRO A 183 -17.00 5.25 -17.83
C PRO A 183 -18.05 6.35 -18.05
N LYS A 184 -19.02 6.10 -18.92
CA LYS A 184 -20.14 7.04 -19.13
C LYS A 184 -21.00 7.23 -17.88
N ARG A 185 -21.10 6.21 -17.04
CA ARG A 185 -21.80 6.23 -15.76
C ARG A 185 -21.05 5.36 -14.77
N LEU A 186 -20.82 5.88 -13.59
CA LEU A 186 -20.21 5.17 -12.46
C LEU A 186 -21.14 5.29 -11.26
N GLY A 187 -21.56 4.17 -10.70
CA GLY A 187 -22.27 4.12 -9.43
C GLY A 187 -21.26 3.94 -8.29
N VAL A 188 -21.37 4.75 -7.24
CA VAL A 188 -20.54 4.61 -6.04
C VAL A 188 -21.44 4.29 -4.86
N VAL A 189 -21.15 3.19 -4.18
CA VAL A 189 -21.88 2.76 -2.99
C VAL A 189 -21.04 3.06 -1.75
N GLY A 190 -21.47 4.03 -0.98
CA GLY A 190 -20.77 4.54 0.20
C GLY A 190 -20.20 5.93 -0.03
N ALA A 191 -19.89 6.61 1.07
CA ALA A 191 -19.35 7.97 1.10
C ALA A 191 -18.30 8.13 2.22
N GLY A 192 -17.61 7.07 2.55
CA GLY A 192 -16.51 7.06 3.53
C GLY A 192 -15.18 7.52 2.94
N VAL A 193 -14.12 7.32 3.72
CA VAL A 193 -12.76 7.74 3.34
C VAL A 193 -12.11 6.84 2.28
N ILE A 194 -12.61 5.63 2.13
CA ILE A 194 -12.13 4.66 1.13
C ILE A 194 -13.13 4.61 -0.02
#